data_6fbd9e1863045e23cc1619d5cfb1fda4
#
_entry.id   6fbd9e1863045e23cc1619d5cfb1fda4
#
_cell.length_a   1.000
_cell.length_b   1.000
_cell.length_c   1.000
_cell.angle_alpha   90.00
_cell.angle_beta   90.00
_cell.angle_gamma   90.00
#
_symmetry.space_group_name_H-M   'P 1'
#
loop_
_entity.id
_entity.type
_entity.pdbx_description
1 polymer ?
#
loop_
_entity_poly.entity_id
_entity_poly.type
_entity_poly.pdbx_seq_one_letter_code
_entity_poly.pdbx_strand_id
1 'polypeptide(L)'
;MTNSVKDEQNVESASATTLKELKDTLWKAADKLRGSMDASQYKDIVLGLVFLKYVTDAFDARRAELRAEGEERGDSEEYIQEDLEDIDAYREKNVFWVDPIARWTFLRDNSKGKSADAGQEYQSIGKLIDNAMKQLMLDNESLLGTLPTNFASDSVDQRRLGELIDLFSTTRFTAEGPERARDLLGEVYEYFLEKFARAEGKRGGEFYTPRPVVRTLVEILEPTQGRVYDPCCGSGG
;
A
#
# COMPACT_ATOMS: atom_id res chain seq x y z
N MET A 1 -26.50 -16.90 26.16
CA MET A 1 -25.08 -17.12 25.76
C MET A 1 -24.89 -17.65 24.33
N THR A 2 -25.95 -17.90 23.56
CA THR A 2 -25.89 -18.52 22.22
C THR A 2 -25.95 -17.53 21.02
N ASN A 3 -26.22 -16.24 21.25
CA ASN A 3 -26.30 -15.26 20.18
C ASN A 3 -24.95 -14.58 19.86
N SER A 4 -24.04 -14.43 20.83
CA SER A 4 -22.76 -13.75 20.64
C SER A 4 -21.82 -14.51 19.70
N VAL A 5 -21.78 -15.84 19.77
CA VAL A 5 -20.90 -16.67 18.91
C VAL A 5 -21.36 -16.70 17.43
N LYS A 6 -22.66 -16.55 17.18
CA LYS A 6 -23.19 -16.48 15.81
C LYS A 6 -22.93 -15.14 15.15
N ASP A 7 -22.90 -14.06 15.94
CA ASP A 7 -22.62 -12.71 15.43
C ASP A 7 -21.13 -12.55 15.12
N GLU A 8 -20.23 -13.09 15.94
CA GLU A 8 -18.78 -13.11 15.68
C GLU A 8 -18.43 -13.92 14.43
N GLN A 9 -19.01 -15.11 14.26
CA GLN A 9 -18.79 -15.92 13.05
C GLN A 9 -19.36 -15.28 11.78
N ASN A 10 -20.44 -14.51 11.89
CA ASN A 10 -21.04 -13.83 10.74
C ASN A 10 -20.24 -12.58 10.32
N VAL A 11 -19.66 -11.86 11.28
CA VAL A 11 -18.77 -10.72 11.02
C VAL A 11 -17.45 -11.19 10.42
N GLU A 12 -16.86 -12.28 10.92
CA GLU A 12 -15.62 -12.86 10.42
C GLU A 12 -15.80 -13.43 9.00
N SER A 13 -16.93 -14.05 8.69
CA SER A 13 -17.23 -14.55 7.34
C SER A 13 -17.51 -13.41 6.35
N ALA A 14 -18.16 -12.34 6.77
CA ALA A 14 -18.41 -11.16 5.93
C ALA A 14 -17.12 -10.41 5.62
N SER A 15 -16.21 -10.25 6.60
CA SER A 15 -14.91 -9.61 6.37
C SER A 15 -13.99 -10.44 5.49
N ALA A 16 -13.98 -11.76 5.63
CA ALA A 16 -13.20 -12.68 4.80
C ALA A 16 -13.69 -12.71 3.33
N THR A 17 -14.98 -12.63 3.09
CA THR A 17 -15.55 -12.53 1.74
C THR A 17 -15.16 -11.22 1.08
N THR A 18 -15.24 -10.13 1.80
CA THR A 18 -14.86 -8.78 1.32
C THR A 18 -13.37 -8.70 0.95
N LEU A 19 -12.48 -9.29 1.75
CA LEU A 19 -11.04 -9.30 1.48
C LEU A 19 -10.68 -10.11 0.24
N LYS A 20 -11.31 -11.26 0.04
CA LYS A 20 -11.11 -12.09 -1.17
C LYS A 20 -11.58 -11.34 -2.41
N GLU A 21 -12.75 -10.75 -2.36
CA GLU A 21 -13.30 -9.95 -3.46
C GLU A 21 -12.40 -8.75 -3.78
N LEU A 22 -11.86 -8.09 -2.75
CA LEU A 22 -10.90 -7.02 -2.90
C LEU A 22 -9.65 -7.49 -3.65
N LYS A 23 -8.99 -8.56 -3.18
CA LYS A 23 -7.79 -9.14 -3.80
C LYS A 23 -8.04 -9.52 -5.26
N ASP A 24 -9.17 -10.15 -5.55
CA ASP A 24 -9.53 -10.55 -6.91
C ASP A 24 -9.83 -9.34 -7.81
N THR A 25 -10.44 -8.30 -7.27
CA THR A 25 -10.73 -7.05 -8.00
C THR A 25 -9.46 -6.30 -8.34
N LEU A 26 -8.58 -6.13 -7.35
CA LEU A 26 -7.27 -5.50 -7.54
C LEU A 26 -6.43 -6.28 -8.56
N TRP A 27 -6.45 -7.61 -8.49
CA TRP A 27 -5.72 -8.45 -9.45
C TRP A 27 -6.25 -8.29 -10.87
N LYS A 28 -7.58 -8.33 -11.08
CA LYS A 28 -8.19 -8.13 -12.40
C LYS A 28 -7.85 -6.80 -13.03
N ALA A 29 -7.76 -5.75 -12.21
CA ALA A 29 -7.38 -4.43 -12.69
C ALA A 29 -5.89 -4.36 -13.02
N ALA A 30 -5.05 -4.89 -12.14
CA ALA A 30 -3.63 -4.96 -12.36
C ALA A 30 -3.30 -5.78 -13.62
N ASP A 31 -3.97 -6.91 -13.85
CA ASP A 31 -3.75 -7.77 -15.01
C ASP A 31 -4.02 -7.06 -16.36
N LYS A 32 -4.82 -6.00 -16.36
CA LYS A 32 -5.03 -5.14 -17.55
C LYS A 32 -3.76 -4.37 -17.97
N LEU A 33 -2.86 -4.07 -17.04
CA LEU A 33 -1.57 -3.42 -17.35
C LEU A 33 -0.57 -4.36 -18.04
N ARG A 34 -0.76 -5.67 -17.89
CA ARG A 34 0.20 -6.70 -18.30
C ARG A 34 0.54 -6.72 -19.80
N GLY A 35 -0.33 -6.20 -20.66
CA GLY A 35 -0.25 -6.43 -22.10
C GLY A 35 0.93 -5.74 -22.83
N SER A 36 1.69 -4.84 -22.21
CA SER A 36 2.76 -4.06 -22.82
C SER A 36 4.09 -4.07 -22.07
N MET A 37 4.16 -4.76 -20.93
CA MET A 37 5.31 -4.77 -20.04
C MET A 37 5.86 -6.19 -19.84
N ASP A 38 7.16 -6.29 -19.52
CA ASP A 38 7.69 -7.54 -18.97
C ASP A 38 7.16 -7.81 -17.55
N ALA A 39 7.25 -9.08 -17.14
CA ALA A 39 6.66 -9.53 -15.89
C ALA A 39 7.28 -8.86 -14.65
N SER A 40 8.59 -8.58 -14.67
CA SER A 40 9.31 -7.93 -13.58
C SER A 40 8.83 -6.48 -13.41
N GLN A 41 8.82 -5.71 -14.50
CA GLN A 41 8.38 -4.33 -14.50
C GLN A 41 6.92 -4.19 -14.05
N TYR A 42 6.05 -5.08 -14.53
CA TYR A 42 4.65 -5.13 -14.14
C TYR A 42 4.47 -5.36 -12.63
N LYS A 43 5.23 -6.32 -12.07
CA LYS A 43 5.23 -6.63 -10.64
C LYS A 43 5.60 -5.38 -9.81
N ASP A 44 6.69 -4.72 -10.15
CA ASP A 44 7.20 -3.56 -9.41
C ASP A 44 6.19 -2.40 -9.41
N ILE A 45 5.55 -2.13 -10.55
CA ILE A 45 4.52 -1.10 -10.68
C ILE A 45 3.32 -1.41 -9.78
N VAL A 46 2.77 -2.62 -9.85
CA VAL A 46 1.58 -2.97 -9.07
C VAL A 46 1.87 -2.98 -7.57
N LEU A 47 2.97 -3.61 -7.16
CA LEU A 47 3.35 -3.65 -5.75
C LEU A 47 3.70 -2.27 -5.20
N GLY A 48 4.36 -1.43 -6.02
CA GLY A 48 4.64 -0.03 -5.66
C GLY A 48 3.36 0.77 -5.42
N LEU A 49 2.34 0.62 -6.25
CA LEU A 49 1.04 1.28 -6.05
C LEU A 49 0.31 0.78 -4.80
N VAL A 50 0.31 -0.52 -4.55
CA VAL A 50 -0.27 -1.09 -3.32
C VAL A 50 0.42 -0.52 -2.08
N PHE A 51 1.75 -0.45 -2.11
CA PHE A 51 2.52 0.14 -1.02
C PHE A 51 2.21 1.63 -0.83
N LEU A 52 2.22 2.42 -1.90
CA LEU A 52 1.91 3.87 -1.84
C LEU A 52 0.50 4.12 -1.27
N LYS A 53 -0.48 3.33 -1.71
CA LYS A 53 -1.84 3.43 -1.19
C LYS A 53 -1.90 3.12 0.31
N TYR A 54 -1.24 2.04 0.74
CA TYR A 54 -1.15 1.69 2.16
C TYR A 54 -0.50 2.79 3.00
N VAL A 55 0.64 3.30 2.56
CA VAL A 55 1.37 4.36 3.29
C VAL A 55 0.51 5.61 3.43
N THR A 56 -0.19 6.00 2.36
CA THR A 56 -1.09 7.16 2.40
C THR A 56 -2.29 6.93 3.31
N ASP A 57 -2.90 5.74 3.27
CA ASP A 57 -4.03 5.42 4.16
C ASP A 57 -3.60 5.40 5.64
N ALA A 58 -2.40 4.89 5.95
CA ALA A 58 -1.85 4.91 7.30
C ALA A 58 -1.56 6.34 7.77
N PHE A 59 -1.02 7.19 6.89
CA PHE A 59 -0.82 8.61 7.14
C PHE A 59 -2.14 9.34 7.42
N ASP A 60 -3.15 9.13 6.57
CA ASP A 60 -4.45 9.77 6.71
C ASP A 60 -5.17 9.34 7.99
N ALA A 61 -5.04 8.05 8.38
CA ALA A 61 -5.57 7.54 9.64
C ALA A 61 -4.89 8.22 10.85
N ARG A 62 -3.55 8.30 10.86
CA ARG A 62 -2.83 8.98 11.94
C ARG A 62 -3.15 10.47 12.00
N ARG A 63 -3.27 11.13 10.85
CA ARG A 63 -3.69 12.53 10.77
C ARG A 63 -5.07 12.75 11.38
N ALA A 64 -6.01 11.84 11.15
CA ALA A 64 -7.34 11.88 11.77
C ALA A 64 -7.29 11.65 13.28
N GLU A 65 -6.43 10.74 13.77
CA GLU A 65 -6.20 10.53 15.21
C GLU A 65 -5.64 11.79 15.87
N LEU A 66 -4.58 12.41 15.31
CA LEU A 66 -3.98 13.64 15.83
C LEU A 66 -5.01 14.77 15.93
N ARG A 67 -5.86 14.92 14.93
CA ARG A 67 -6.95 15.90 14.95
C ARG A 67 -7.92 15.60 16.10
N ALA A 68 -8.37 14.36 16.24
CA ALA A 68 -9.29 13.97 17.30
C ALA A 68 -8.67 14.16 18.71
N GLU A 69 -7.39 13.81 18.87
CA GLU A 69 -6.62 14.05 20.10
C GLU A 69 -6.56 15.54 20.45
N GLY A 70 -6.32 16.42 19.47
CA GLY A 70 -6.30 17.88 19.67
C GLY A 70 -7.69 18.44 20.02
N GLU A 71 -8.73 17.97 19.33
CA GLU A 71 -10.13 18.35 19.63
C GLU A 71 -10.54 17.90 21.04
N GLU A 72 -10.16 16.70 21.47
CA GLU A 72 -10.43 16.18 22.82
C GLU A 72 -9.68 16.98 23.90
N ARG A 73 -8.46 17.45 23.64
CA ARG A 73 -7.70 18.34 24.51
C ARG A 73 -8.30 19.75 24.59
N GLY A 74 -9.17 20.11 23.63
CA GLY A 74 -9.73 21.45 23.50
C GLY A 74 -8.76 22.49 22.91
N ASP A 75 -7.80 22.01 22.11
CA ASP A 75 -6.80 22.85 21.45
C ASP A 75 -7.46 23.76 20.40
N SER A 76 -6.82 24.91 20.12
CA SER A 76 -7.25 25.77 19.00
C SER A 76 -6.95 25.11 17.67
N GLU A 77 -7.70 25.47 16.61
CA GLU A 77 -7.45 24.94 15.26
C GLU A 77 -6.00 25.21 14.79
N GLU A 78 -5.39 26.32 15.23
CA GLU A 78 -4.01 26.68 14.92
C GLU A 78 -3.02 25.63 15.51
N TYR A 79 -3.18 25.28 16.79
CA TYR A 79 -2.37 24.24 17.44
C TYR A 79 -2.61 22.85 16.83
N ILE A 80 -3.86 22.53 16.50
CA ILE A 80 -4.16 21.26 15.80
C ILE A 80 -3.45 21.20 14.44
N GLN A 81 -3.41 22.31 13.69
CA GLN A 81 -2.69 22.35 12.41
C GLN A 81 -1.18 22.22 12.59
N GLU A 82 -0.60 22.79 13.64
CA GLU A 82 0.83 22.60 13.96
C GLU A 82 1.14 21.12 14.25
N ASP A 83 0.34 20.45 15.09
CA ASP A 83 0.46 19.01 15.39
C ASP A 83 0.33 18.15 14.12
N LEU A 84 -0.58 18.51 13.21
CA LEU A 84 -0.82 17.80 11.97
C LEU A 84 0.33 17.93 10.95
N GLU A 85 1.20 18.93 11.07
CA GLU A 85 2.38 19.13 10.23
C GLU A 85 3.69 18.75 10.97
N ASP A 86 3.59 18.25 12.22
CA ASP A 86 4.73 17.73 12.96
C ASP A 86 5.08 16.30 12.50
N ILE A 87 6.20 16.17 11.77
CA ILE A 87 6.69 14.89 11.23
C ILE A 87 6.95 13.86 12.33
N ASP A 88 7.43 14.29 13.49
CA ASP A 88 7.80 13.39 14.59
C ASP A 88 6.56 12.75 15.22
N ALA A 89 5.39 13.41 15.21
CA ALA A 89 4.13 12.84 15.66
C ALA A 89 3.68 11.60 14.84
N TYR A 90 4.12 11.49 13.58
CA TYR A 90 3.90 10.32 12.74
C TYR A 90 4.97 9.25 12.97
N ARG A 91 6.25 9.65 13.04
CA ARG A 91 7.39 8.74 13.23
C ARG A 91 7.32 7.98 14.55
N GLU A 92 6.87 8.61 15.64
CA GLU A 92 6.67 7.97 16.94
C GLU A 92 5.69 6.77 16.88
N LYS A 93 4.76 6.80 15.94
CA LYS A 93 3.80 5.70 15.69
C LYS A 93 4.23 4.78 14.55
N ASN A 94 5.48 4.90 14.06
CA ASN A 94 5.98 4.18 12.90
C ASN A 94 5.14 4.39 11.63
N VAL A 95 4.60 5.60 11.46
CA VAL A 95 3.89 6.05 10.26
C VAL A 95 4.83 6.90 9.42
N PHE A 96 4.91 6.62 8.13
CA PHE A 96 5.70 7.41 7.21
C PHE A 96 5.08 8.79 7.00
N TRP A 97 5.91 9.82 6.91
CA TRP A 97 5.47 11.14 6.48
C TRP A 97 5.13 11.13 4.99
N VAL A 98 4.01 11.74 4.63
CA VAL A 98 3.55 11.82 3.24
C VAL A 98 3.29 13.27 2.84
N ASP A 99 4.20 13.80 2.02
CA ASP A 99 4.06 15.14 1.43
C ASP A 99 2.76 15.25 0.60
N PRO A 100 2.13 16.43 0.52
CA PRO A 100 0.92 16.65 -0.26
C PRO A 100 0.95 16.11 -1.69
N ILE A 101 2.08 16.17 -2.40
CA ILE A 101 2.20 15.64 -3.78
C ILE A 101 2.25 14.11 -3.83
N ALA A 102 2.54 13.46 -2.71
CA ALA A 102 2.58 12.00 -2.60
C ALA A 102 1.29 11.41 -2.02
N ARG A 103 0.35 12.23 -1.55
CA ARG A 103 -0.93 11.76 -0.99
C ARG A 103 -1.81 11.14 -2.07
N TRP A 104 -2.47 10.05 -1.71
CA TRP A 104 -3.36 9.35 -2.65
C TRP A 104 -4.48 10.24 -3.21
N THR A 105 -5.00 11.15 -2.41
CA THR A 105 -6.00 12.13 -2.84
C THR A 105 -5.50 12.98 -4.01
N PHE A 106 -4.25 13.46 -3.95
CA PHE A 106 -3.65 14.21 -5.05
C PHE A 106 -3.53 13.38 -6.33
N LEU A 107 -3.07 12.12 -6.23
CA LEU A 107 -2.95 11.22 -7.38
C LEU A 107 -4.31 10.85 -7.97
N ARG A 108 -5.31 10.58 -7.14
CA ARG A 108 -6.68 10.31 -7.55
C ARG A 108 -7.28 11.49 -8.32
N ASP A 109 -7.15 12.68 -7.77
CA ASP A 109 -7.73 13.89 -8.37
C ASP A 109 -7.03 14.26 -9.69
N ASN A 110 -5.84 13.70 -9.93
CA ASN A 110 -5.05 13.85 -11.16
C ASN A 110 -4.86 12.53 -11.91
N SER A 111 -5.75 11.54 -11.75
CA SER A 111 -5.63 10.20 -12.37
C SER A 111 -5.56 10.21 -13.90
N LYS A 112 -6.03 11.28 -14.54
CA LYS A 112 -5.93 11.53 -15.99
C LYS A 112 -4.69 12.34 -16.39
N GLY A 113 -3.80 12.61 -15.46
CA GLY A 113 -2.70 13.54 -15.58
C GLY A 113 -3.09 14.96 -15.20
N LYS A 114 -2.10 15.78 -14.86
CA LYS A 114 -2.30 17.18 -14.49
C LYS A 114 -2.11 18.07 -15.70
N SER A 115 -3.14 18.84 -16.05
CA SER A 115 -3.05 19.87 -17.09
C SER A 115 -2.07 20.96 -16.68
N ALA A 116 -1.34 21.48 -17.65
CA ALA A 116 -0.47 22.62 -17.42
C ALA A 116 -1.31 23.85 -17.04
N ASP A 117 -1.07 24.41 -15.87
CA ASP A 117 -1.39 25.81 -15.64
C ASP A 117 -0.48 26.67 -16.52
N ALA A 118 -0.92 27.88 -16.88
CA ALA A 118 -0.23 28.74 -17.86
C ALA A 118 1.30 28.77 -17.63
N GLY A 119 2.06 28.05 -18.49
CA GLY A 119 3.51 27.96 -18.45
C GLY A 119 4.11 26.69 -17.85
N GLN A 120 3.32 25.73 -17.39
CA GLN A 120 3.79 24.41 -16.94
C GLN A 120 3.47 23.32 -17.98
N GLU A 121 4.38 22.35 -18.11
CA GLU A 121 4.23 21.23 -19.03
C GLU A 121 3.22 20.22 -18.48
N TYR A 122 2.40 19.59 -19.35
CA TYR A 122 1.51 18.50 -18.97
C TYR A 122 2.29 17.36 -18.30
N GLN A 123 1.81 16.86 -17.18
CA GLN A 123 2.38 15.71 -16.49
C GLN A 123 1.43 14.51 -16.56
N SER A 124 1.91 13.40 -17.10
CA SER A 124 1.16 12.14 -17.08
C SER A 124 0.99 11.62 -15.64
N ILE A 125 0.00 10.78 -15.41
CA ILE A 125 -0.20 10.15 -14.10
C ILE A 125 1.04 9.38 -13.64
N GLY A 126 1.73 8.68 -14.54
CA GLY A 126 2.99 8.00 -14.25
C GLY A 126 4.08 8.96 -13.74
N LYS A 127 4.17 10.17 -14.33
CA LYS A 127 5.13 11.17 -13.85
C LYS A 127 4.78 11.70 -12.47
N LEU A 128 3.49 11.86 -12.18
CA LEU A 128 3.02 12.26 -10.85
C LEU A 128 3.36 11.18 -9.81
N ILE A 129 3.15 9.90 -10.14
CA ILE A 129 3.51 8.78 -9.26
C ILE A 129 5.03 8.71 -9.06
N ASP A 130 5.84 8.85 -10.11
CA ASP A 130 7.30 8.88 -9.99
C ASP A 130 7.79 9.99 -9.05
N ASN A 131 7.17 11.17 -9.15
CA ASN A 131 7.47 12.29 -8.25
C ASN A 131 7.03 11.98 -6.81
N ALA A 132 5.85 11.39 -6.62
CA ALA A 132 5.35 10.97 -5.31
C ALA A 132 6.27 9.94 -4.65
N MET A 133 6.72 8.92 -5.40
CA MET A 133 7.67 7.90 -4.91
C MET A 133 9.01 8.50 -4.51
N LYS A 134 9.54 9.42 -5.33
CA LYS A 134 10.79 10.12 -5.02
C LYS A 134 10.66 10.98 -3.77
N GLN A 135 9.57 11.73 -3.65
CA GLN A 135 9.32 12.57 -2.47
C GLN A 135 9.18 11.71 -1.21
N LEU A 136 8.41 10.63 -1.28
CA LEU A 136 8.24 9.70 -0.15
C LEU A 136 9.58 9.12 0.31
N MET A 137 10.49 8.79 -0.62
CA MET A 137 11.84 8.33 -0.28
C MET A 137 12.72 9.44 0.32
N LEU A 138 12.57 10.69 -0.11
CA LEU A 138 13.32 11.82 0.44
C LEU A 138 12.90 12.16 1.86
N ASP A 139 11.60 12.07 2.15
CA ASP A 139 11.04 12.40 3.46
C ASP A 139 11.24 11.27 4.49
N ASN A 140 11.51 10.04 4.02
CA ASN A 140 11.65 8.85 4.86
C ASN A 140 12.94 8.07 4.53
N GLU A 141 13.99 8.31 5.30
CA GLU A 141 15.33 7.78 5.06
C GLU A 141 15.38 6.25 4.90
N SER A 142 14.55 5.53 5.65
CA SER A 142 14.44 4.06 5.56
C SER A 142 13.95 3.53 4.21
N LEU A 143 13.32 4.39 3.40
CA LEU A 143 12.81 4.06 2.07
C LEU A 143 13.77 4.43 0.93
N LEU A 144 14.89 5.08 1.21
CA LEU A 144 15.82 5.55 0.18
C LEU A 144 16.26 4.43 -0.76
N GLY A 145 16.00 4.62 -2.06
CA GLY A 145 16.38 3.69 -3.12
C GLY A 145 15.56 2.40 -3.19
N THR A 146 14.47 2.26 -2.42
CA THR A 146 13.68 1.02 -2.37
C THR A 146 12.43 1.04 -3.25
N LEU A 147 11.88 2.23 -3.56
CA LEU A 147 10.64 2.35 -4.30
C LEU A 147 10.86 2.49 -5.81
N PRO A 148 9.99 1.87 -6.65
CA PRO A 148 10.08 2.02 -8.10
C PRO A 148 9.75 3.45 -8.54
N THR A 149 10.44 3.94 -9.58
CA THR A 149 10.25 5.28 -10.16
C THR A 149 10.22 5.24 -11.68
N ASN A 150 9.56 4.22 -12.25
CA ASN A 150 9.48 3.95 -13.68
C ASN A 150 8.04 3.91 -14.22
N PHE A 151 7.12 4.58 -13.51
CA PHE A 151 5.70 4.63 -13.89
C PHE A 151 5.44 5.47 -15.15
N ALA A 152 6.31 6.43 -15.45
CA ALA A 152 6.23 7.25 -16.65
C ALA A 152 6.91 6.63 -17.88
N SER A 153 7.38 5.37 -17.80
CA SER A 153 8.04 4.74 -18.95
C SER A 153 7.07 4.47 -20.11
N ASP A 154 7.58 4.47 -21.35
CA ASP A 154 6.77 4.25 -22.57
C ASP A 154 6.07 2.89 -22.61
N SER A 155 6.56 1.91 -21.84
CA SER A 155 5.94 0.60 -21.71
C SER A 155 4.68 0.59 -20.85
N VAL A 156 4.42 1.66 -20.07
CA VAL A 156 3.28 1.78 -19.14
C VAL A 156 2.14 2.56 -19.79
N ASP A 157 1.01 1.90 -20.02
CA ASP A 157 -0.20 2.55 -20.51
C ASP A 157 -0.76 3.50 -19.44
N GLN A 158 -0.57 4.80 -19.65
CA GLN A 158 -0.92 5.85 -18.70
C GLN A 158 -2.42 5.93 -18.42
N ARG A 159 -3.28 5.57 -19.36
CA ARG A 159 -4.73 5.54 -19.17
C ARG A 159 -5.11 4.39 -18.22
N ARG A 160 -4.56 3.20 -18.47
CA ARG A 160 -4.81 2.03 -17.59
C ARG A 160 -4.25 2.24 -16.19
N LEU A 161 -3.11 2.95 -16.09
CA LEU A 161 -2.54 3.33 -14.81
C LEU A 161 -3.50 4.26 -14.03
N GLY A 162 -4.10 5.25 -14.69
CA GLY A 162 -5.14 6.10 -14.10
C GLY A 162 -6.37 5.33 -13.66
N GLU A 163 -6.88 4.40 -14.49
CA GLU A 163 -7.99 3.51 -14.13
C GLU A 163 -7.67 2.65 -12.88
N LEU A 164 -6.41 2.25 -12.72
CA LEU A 164 -5.96 1.50 -11.55
C LEU A 164 -5.91 2.38 -10.29
N ILE A 165 -5.47 3.63 -10.40
CA ILE A 165 -5.54 4.61 -9.30
C ILE A 165 -7.00 4.82 -8.86
N ASP A 166 -7.92 5.02 -9.80
CA ASP A 166 -9.35 5.20 -9.51
C ASP A 166 -9.93 3.98 -8.77
N LEU A 167 -9.56 2.78 -9.19
CA LEU A 167 -10.02 1.56 -8.54
C LEU A 167 -9.45 1.40 -7.13
N PHE A 168 -8.15 1.62 -6.93
CA PHE A 168 -7.52 1.54 -5.61
C PHE A 168 -8.08 2.63 -4.67
N SER A 169 -8.60 3.72 -5.20
CA SER A 169 -9.25 4.78 -4.42
C SER A 169 -10.53 4.32 -3.72
N THR A 170 -11.18 3.24 -4.20
CA THR A 170 -12.34 2.65 -3.55
C THR A 170 -11.98 1.74 -2.37
N THR A 171 -10.70 1.44 -2.19
CA THR A 171 -10.16 0.53 -1.17
C THR A 171 -9.55 1.33 -0.03
N ARG A 172 -9.78 0.92 1.21
CA ARG A 172 -9.10 1.44 2.41
C ARG A 172 -8.38 0.32 3.13
N PHE A 173 -7.07 0.48 3.36
CA PHE A 173 -6.27 -0.49 4.11
C PHE A 173 -6.39 -0.31 5.62
N THR A 174 -6.82 0.85 6.12
CA THR A 174 -6.83 1.22 7.54
C THR A 174 -8.19 1.13 8.22
N ALA A 175 -9.20 0.52 7.58
CA ALA A 175 -10.58 0.50 8.09
C ALA A 175 -10.73 -0.12 9.50
N GLU A 176 -9.77 -0.96 9.94
CA GLU A 176 -9.82 -1.68 11.22
C GLU A 176 -8.62 -1.35 12.14
N GLY A 177 -7.94 -0.21 11.90
CA GLY A 177 -6.80 0.26 12.68
C GLY A 177 -5.42 -0.08 12.09
N PRO A 178 -4.33 0.50 12.65
CA PRO A 178 -2.99 0.44 12.02
C PRO A 178 -2.35 -0.95 12.03
N GLU A 179 -2.59 -1.79 13.03
CA GLU A 179 -2.07 -3.17 13.07
C GLU A 179 -2.74 -4.02 11.98
N ARG A 180 -4.06 -3.94 11.88
CA ARG A 180 -4.83 -4.66 10.87
C ARG A 180 -4.50 -4.18 9.45
N ALA A 181 -4.21 -2.89 9.29
CA ALA A 181 -3.76 -2.32 8.01
C ALA A 181 -2.44 -2.94 7.54
N ARG A 182 -1.49 -3.14 8.45
CA ARG A 182 -0.20 -3.79 8.16
C ARG A 182 -0.38 -5.25 7.75
N ASP A 183 -1.23 -5.98 8.48
CA ASP A 183 -1.58 -7.37 8.15
C ASP A 183 -2.26 -7.46 6.78
N LEU A 184 -3.19 -6.55 6.50
CA LEU A 184 -3.89 -6.48 5.23
C LEU A 184 -2.95 -6.18 4.06
N LEU A 185 -1.98 -5.25 4.23
CA LEU A 185 -0.95 -5.00 3.25
C LEU A 185 -0.15 -6.28 2.97
N GLY A 186 0.31 -6.96 4.03
CA GLY A 186 1.03 -8.23 3.92
C GLY A 186 0.23 -9.27 3.14
N GLU A 187 -1.05 -9.44 3.46
CA GLU A 187 -1.93 -10.38 2.78
C GLU A 187 -2.18 -10.04 1.29
N VAL A 188 -2.34 -8.76 0.96
CA VAL A 188 -2.49 -8.30 -0.43
C VAL A 188 -1.18 -8.50 -1.19
N TYR A 189 -0.05 -8.13 -0.57
CA TYR A 189 1.27 -8.28 -1.15
C TYR A 189 1.59 -9.76 -1.47
N GLU A 190 1.39 -10.66 -0.50
CA GLU A 190 1.55 -12.11 -0.69
C GLU A 190 0.66 -12.66 -1.81
N TYR A 191 -0.61 -12.22 -1.85
CA TYR A 191 -1.53 -12.63 -2.90
C TYR A 191 -1.04 -12.23 -4.29
N PHE A 192 -0.52 -11.01 -4.44
CA PHE A 192 0.04 -10.56 -5.70
C PHE A 192 1.31 -11.35 -6.07
N LEU A 193 2.22 -11.59 -5.12
CA LEU A 193 3.42 -12.40 -5.35
C LEU A 193 3.06 -13.83 -5.80
N GLU A 194 2.07 -14.46 -5.17
CA GLU A 194 1.58 -15.79 -5.58
C GLU A 194 1.02 -15.77 -7.02
N LYS A 195 0.24 -14.75 -7.36
CA LYS A 195 -0.32 -14.60 -8.72
C LYS A 195 0.78 -14.36 -9.75
N PHE A 196 1.78 -13.54 -9.45
CA PHE A 196 2.93 -13.32 -10.33
C PHE A 196 3.74 -14.61 -10.53
N ALA A 197 4.07 -15.32 -9.47
CA ALA A 197 4.80 -16.58 -9.55
C ALA A 197 4.08 -17.64 -10.44
N ARG A 198 2.75 -17.70 -10.33
CA ARG A 198 1.93 -18.58 -11.18
C ARG A 198 1.92 -18.14 -12.65
N ALA A 199 1.90 -16.83 -12.89
CA ALA A 199 1.84 -16.27 -14.23
C ALA A 199 3.17 -16.37 -15.00
N GLU A 200 4.30 -16.26 -14.30
CA GLU A 200 5.66 -16.37 -14.85
C GLU A 200 6.08 -17.82 -15.12
N GLY A 201 5.36 -18.79 -14.57
CA GLY A 201 5.70 -20.21 -14.66
C GLY A 201 7.00 -20.55 -13.92
N LYS A 202 7.40 -21.85 -13.95
CA LYS A 202 8.57 -22.37 -13.21
C LYS A 202 9.94 -21.76 -13.61
N ARG A 203 10.01 -20.80 -14.51
CA ARG A 203 11.24 -20.17 -15.02
C ARG A 203 11.51 -18.76 -14.51
N GLY A 204 10.56 -18.12 -13.85
CA GLY A 204 10.69 -16.78 -13.25
C GLY A 204 10.98 -16.89 -11.75
N GLY A 205 12.08 -17.39 -11.38
CA GLY A 205 12.59 -17.99 -10.19
C GLY A 205 12.74 -17.21 -8.88
N GLU A 206 11.90 -16.31 -8.47
CA GLU A 206 11.79 -16.00 -7.05
C GLU A 206 10.80 -16.99 -6.42
N PHE A 207 11.34 -17.95 -5.66
CA PHE A 207 10.53 -18.96 -4.99
C PHE A 207 9.79 -18.30 -3.82
N TYR A 208 8.53 -18.00 -4.03
CA TYR A 208 7.62 -17.67 -2.95
C TYR A 208 7.34 -18.92 -2.10
N THR A 209 7.67 -18.85 -0.82
CA THR A 209 7.34 -19.93 0.12
C THR A 209 5.85 -19.88 0.44
N PRO A 210 5.06 -20.94 0.17
CA PRO A 210 3.62 -20.92 0.43
C PRO A 210 3.30 -20.63 1.91
N ARG A 211 2.34 -19.75 2.16
CA ARG A 211 1.91 -19.32 3.50
C ARG A 211 1.70 -20.47 4.51
N PRO A 212 1.10 -21.64 4.14
CA PRO A 212 0.98 -22.76 5.07
C PRO A 212 2.32 -23.31 5.55
N VAL A 213 3.37 -23.26 4.69
CA VAL A 213 4.72 -23.71 5.04
C VAL A 213 5.37 -22.71 5.99
N VAL A 214 5.31 -21.41 5.69
CA VAL A 214 5.81 -20.33 6.56
C VAL A 214 5.15 -20.43 7.93
N ARG A 215 3.83 -20.51 7.98
CA ARG A 215 3.06 -20.64 9.22
C ARG A 215 3.49 -21.86 10.04
N THR A 216 3.66 -23.01 9.40
CA THR A 216 4.12 -24.23 10.08
C THR A 216 5.50 -24.04 10.70
N LEU A 217 6.44 -23.37 9.99
CA LEU A 217 7.78 -23.09 10.51
C LEU A 217 7.73 -22.13 11.71
N VAL A 218 6.94 -21.07 11.62
CA VAL A 218 6.76 -20.09 12.71
C VAL A 218 6.12 -20.74 13.93
N GLU A 219 5.10 -21.57 13.76
CA GLU A 219 4.43 -22.33 14.84
C GLU A 219 5.39 -23.33 15.53
N ILE A 220 6.34 -23.92 14.78
CA ILE A 220 7.35 -24.82 15.35
C ILE A 220 8.43 -24.06 16.13
N LEU A 221 8.85 -22.88 15.60
CA LEU A 221 9.95 -22.09 16.18
C LEU A 221 9.50 -21.23 17.35
N GLU A 222 8.21 -20.86 17.40
CA GLU A 222 7.62 -19.96 18.41
C GLU A 222 8.51 -18.71 18.72
N PRO A 223 8.91 -17.92 17.72
CA PRO A 223 9.85 -16.81 17.91
C PRO A 223 9.15 -15.66 18.65
N THR A 224 9.27 -15.58 19.96
CA THR A 224 8.63 -14.56 20.79
C THR A 224 9.49 -13.31 20.99
N GLN A 225 10.82 -13.44 20.93
CA GLN A 225 11.77 -12.34 21.06
C GLN A 225 13.18 -12.77 20.63
N GLY A 226 14.04 -11.80 20.25
CA GLY A 226 15.43 -12.06 19.90
C GLY A 226 15.77 -11.64 18.47
N ARG A 227 16.93 -12.11 18.00
CA ARG A 227 17.37 -11.89 16.62
C ARG A 227 16.90 -13.04 15.75
N VAL A 228 16.23 -12.73 14.64
CA VAL A 228 15.85 -13.71 13.63
C VAL A 228 16.93 -13.69 12.52
N TYR A 229 17.41 -14.88 12.17
CA TYR A 229 18.31 -15.09 11.03
C TYR A 229 17.71 -16.16 10.13
N ASP A 230 17.33 -15.75 8.93
CA ASP A 230 16.87 -16.65 7.87
C ASP A 230 17.87 -16.62 6.71
N PRO A 231 18.68 -17.68 6.51
CA PRO A 231 19.67 -17.74 5.46
C PRO A 231 19.05 -17.93 4.07
N CYS A 232 17.74 -18.17 3.99
CA CYS A 232 17.00 -18.49 2.75
C CYS A 232 15.70 -17.69 2.66
N CYS A 233 15.67 -16.47 3.18
CA CYS A 233 14.43 -15.70 3.36
C CYS A 233 13.63 -15.46 2.07
N GLY A 234 14.22 -15.64 0.90
CA GLY A 234 13.54 -15.43 -0.38
C GLY A 234 12.90 -14.04 -0.47
N SER A 235 11.58 -13.99 -0.63
CA SER A 235 10.78 -12.75 -0.64
C SER A 235 10.43 -12.21 0.75
N GLY A 236 10.91 -12.81 1.82
CA GLY A 236 10.64 -12.39 3.20
C GLY A 236 9.28 -12.83 3.75
N GLY A 237 8.85 -14.03 3.37
CA GLY A 237 7.58 -14.63 3.83
C GLY A 237 7.58 -15.04 5.32
#